data_2b95fb6243c24d4c7994bbf11e116132
#
_entry.id   2b95fb6243c24d4c7994bbf11e116132
#
_cell.length_a   1.000
_cell.length_b   1.000
_cell.length_c   1.000
_cell.angle_alpha   90.00
_cell.angle_beta   90.00
_cell.angle_gamma   90.00
#
_symmetry.space_group_name_H-M   'P 1'
#
loop_
_entity.id
_entity.type
_entity.pdbx_description
1 polymer ?
#
loop_
_entity_poly.entity_id
_entity_poly.type
_entity_poly.pdbx_seq_one_letter_code
_entity_poly.pdbx_strand_id
1 'polypeptide(L)'
;MIYKIIDLFAGAGGLTKGFHMAGFESLCAIDVNAKALATYKHNYPKTKIIHQDIRQVSPDDLRLALGLRREAPILLIGGPPCQGFSRNIPAGYRYLNDSRNLLYRTFLKFVEEFRPLYVVMENVPEILKAYNGVISEEITEKLESLGYKVVSSSLNAAHYGIPQTRTRAFFLASLDRSLHFPEPTHFGDIRSDYRTTKSCNQLNLLEANISPFVTVRDAIGDLPPLDAGQDYDAEVYPSAPQTTYQGMMRQED
;
A
#
# COMPACT_ATOMS: atom_id res chain seq x y z
N MET A 1 -12.98 8.01 18.02
CA MET A 1 -11.57 7.70 18.38
C MET A 1 -10.78 7.72 17.08
N ILE A 2 -9.77 8.59 16.95
CA ILE A 2 -8.94 8.67 15.74
C ILE A 2 -7.85 7.62 15.87
N TYR A 3 -7.79 6.67 14.94
CA TYR A 3 -6.73 5.68 14.91
C TYR A 3 -5.43 6.31 14.39
N LYS A 4 -4.32 5.96 15.02
CA LYS A 4 -2.98 6.43 14.64
C LYS A 4 -2.27 5.38 13.79
N ILE A 5 -1.53 5.85 12.79
CA ILE A 5 -0.76 5.01 11.88
C ILE A 5 0.73 5.07 12.24
N ILE A 6 1.38 3.90 12.22
CA ILE A 6 2.84 3.80 12.10
C ILE A 6 3.12 3.19 10.73
N ASP A 7 3.84 3.94 9.88
CA ASP A 7 4.14 3.57 8.51
C ASP A 7 5.61 3.12 8.38
N LEU A 8 5.80 1.84 8.16
CA LEU A 8 7.11 1.23 7.97
C LEU A 8 7.39 1.05 6.48
N PHE A 9 8.57 1.41 6.02
CA PHE A 9 8.90 1.49 4.59
C PHE A 9 8.03 2.51 3.85
N ALA A 10 7.86 3.66 4.49
CA ALA A 10 6.84 4.64 4.18
C ALA A 10 6.97 5.30 2.79
N GLY A 11 8.18 5.35 2.24
CA GLY A 11 8.42 6.06 0.99
C GLY A 11 7.92 7.51 1.05
N ALA A 12 7.19 7.95 0.04
CA ALA A 12 6.58 9.28 -0.04
C ALA A 12 5.18 9.36 0.62
N GLY A 13 4.69 8.27 1.25
CA GLY A 13 3.43 8.25 1.98
C GLY A 13 2.20 7.88 1.14
N GLY A 14 2.38 7.16 0.04
CA GLY A 14 1.25 6.77 -0.81
C GLY A 14 0.22 5.87 -0.11
N LEU A 15 0.70 4.90 0.69
CA LEU A 15 -0.20 4.05 1.47
C LEU A 15 -0.89 4.86 2.58
N THR A 16 -0.13 5.72 3.27
CA THR A 16 -0.66 6.65 4.28
C THR A 16 -1.73 7.58 3.72
N LYS A 17 -1.60 8.07 2.46
CA LYS A 17 -2.62 8.95 1.84
C LYS A 17 -4.00 8.29 1.82
N GLY A 18 -4.07 7.01 1.43
CA GLY A 18 -5.34 6.29 1.43
C GLY A 18 -5.98 6.21 2.83
N PHE A 19 -5.18 5.92 3.85
CA PHE A 19 -5.68 5.89 5.23
C PHE A 19 -6.03 7.28 5.77
N HIS A 20 -5.26 8.30 5.41
CA HIS A 20 -5.55 9.69 5.78
C HIS A 20 -6.89 10.15 5.21
N MET A 21 -7.19 9.83 3.95
CA MET A 21 -8.51 10.08 3.34
C MET A 21 -9.64 9.35 4.06
N ALA A 22 -9.35 8.24 4.75
CA ALA A 22 -10.29 7.52 5.61
C ALA A 22 -10.33 8.02 7.06
N GLY A 23 -9.69 9.16 7.38
CA GLY A 23 -9.73 9.80 8.70
C GLY A 23 -8.69 9.28 9.71
N PHE A 24 -7.67 8.53 9.26
CA PHE A 24 -6.57 8.12 10.12
C PHE A 24 -5.49 9.21 10.15
N GLU A 25 -4.71 9.28 11.25
CA GLU A 25 -3.59 10.20 11.38
C GLU A 25 -2.26 9.47 11.48
N SER A 26 -1.27 9.92 10.71
CA SER A 26 0.08 9.36 10.78
C SER A 26 0.84 9.88 12.01
N LEU A 27 1.25 8.95 12.88
CA LEU A 27 2.04 9.23 14.07
C LEU A 27 3.52 9.20 13.76
N CYS A 28 3.98 8.18 13.02
CA CYS A 28 5.37 7.96 12.71
C CYS A 28 5.53 7.31 11.33
N ALA A 29 6.60 7.71 10.62
CA ALA A 29 6.98 7.13 9.34
C ALA A 29 8.49 6.85 9.32
N ILE A 30 8.86 5.66 8.84
CA ILE A 30 10.25 5.18 8.77
C ILE A 30 10.57 4.81 7.33
N ASP A 31 11.66 5.34 6.80
CA ASP A 31 12.21 4.93 5.50
C ASP A 31 13.72 5.22 5.45
N VAL A 32 14.42 4.55 4.56
CA VAL A 32 15.84 4.78 4.29
C VAL A 32 16.07 5.87 3.24
N ASN A 33 15.03 6.26 2.50
CA ASN A 33 15.13 7.22 1.41
C ASN A 33 14.77 8.64 1.89
N ALA A 34 15.81 9.48 2.09
CA ALA A 34 15.65 10.85 2.55
C ALA A 34 14.76 11.71 1.63
N LYS A 35 14.85 11.54 0.30
CA LYS A 35 14.05 12.33 -0.66
C LYS A 35 12.57 11.97 -0.56
N ALA A 36 12.26 10.68 -0.45
CA ALA A 36 10.89 10.21 -0.26
C ALA A 36 10.30 10.72 1.07
N LEU A 37 11.08 10.66 2.15
CA LEU A 37 10.68 11.19 3.45
C LEU A 37 10.50 12.72 3.46
N ALA A 38 11.23 13.47 2.63
CA ALA A 38 11.00 14.91 2.48
C ALA A 38 9.59 15.18 1.91
N THR A 39 9.19 14.44 0.88
CA THR A 39 7.82 14.50 0.34
C THR A 39 6.79 14.06 1.39
N TYR A 40 7.07 12.96 2.11
CA TYR A 40 6.20 12.52 3.20
C TYR A 40 5.99 13.61 4.25
N LYS A 41 7.09 14.24 4.70
CA LYS A 41 7.06 15.32 5.71
C LYS A 41 6.31 16.56 5.24
N HIS A 42 6.43 16.88 3.94
CA HIS A 42 5.68 17.98 3.33
C HIS A 42 4.17 17.72 3.42
N ASN A 43 3.72 16.52 3.02
CA ASN A 43 2.31 16.15 3.02
C ASN A 43 1.74 15.91 4.43
N TYR A 44 2.57 15.43 5.37
CA TYR A 44 2.17 15.10 6.74
C TYR A 44 3.07 15.79 7.77
N PRO A 45 2.98 17.12 7.92
CA PRO A 45 3.91 17.92 8.73
C PRO A 45 3.93 17.56 10.23
N LYS A 46 2.85 16.96 10.75
CA LYS A 46 2.76 16.54 12.16
C LYS A 46 3.38 15.16 12.43
N THR A 47 3.69 14.39 11.39
CA THR A 47 4.25 13.04 11.52
C THR A 47 5.70 13.08 12.00
N LYS A 48 6.06 12.22 12.94
CA LYS A 48 7.45 11.98 13.34
C LYS A 48 8.14 11.18 12.23
N ILE A 49 9.14 11.78 11.59
CA ILE A 49 9.93 11.15 10.54
C ILE A 49 11.19 10.53 11.13
N ILE A 50 11.48 9.28 10.74
CA ILE A 50 12.69 8.55 11.08
C ILE A 50 13.38 8.13 9.80
N HIS A 51 14.48 8.84 9.47
CA HIS A 51 15.33 8.52 8.33
C HIS A 51 16.39 7.51 8.77
N GLN A 52 16.08 6.23 8.66
CA GLN A 52 16.99 5.16 9.11
C GLN A 52 16.64 3.84 8.42
N ASP A 53 17.62 2.95 8.29
CA ASP A 53 17.38 1.56 7.94
C ASP A 53 16.56 0.89 9.06
N ILE A 54 15.42 0.36 8.73
CA ILE A 54 14.48 -0.26 9.67
C ILE A 54 15.13 -1.38 10.51
N ARG A 55 16.15 -2.06 9.98
CA ARG A 55 16.91 -3.11 10.67
C ARG A 55 17.71 -2.58 11.86
N GLN A 56 17.98 -1.28 11.88
CA GLN A 56 18.72 -0.58 12.94
C GLN A 56 17.79 0.09 13.95
N VAL A 57 16.48 0.11 13.68
CA VAL A 57 15.48 0.69 14.58
C VAL A 57 15.02 -0.39 15.54
N SER A 58 15.23 -0.18 16.83
CA SER A 58 14.67 -1.04 17.88
C SER A 58 13.16 -0.81 18.00
N PRO A 59 12.33 -1.83 17.77
CA PRO A 59 10.88 -1.68 17.91
C PRO A 59 10.44 -1.24 19.32
N ASP A 60 11.07 -1.78 20.36
CA ASP A 60 10.74 -1.42 21.76
C ASP A 60 11.10 0.04 22.07
N ASP A 61 12.33 0.47 21.70
CA ASP A 61 12.76 1.86 21.90
C ASP A 61 11.85 2.82 21.14
N LEU A 62 11.45 2.47 19.90
CA LEU A 62 10.52 3.29 19.15
C LEU A 62 9.16 3.37 19.83
N ARG A 63 8.62 2.25 20.30
CA ARG A 63 7.34 2.21 20.99
C ARG A 63 7.36 3.12 22.23
N LEU A 64 8.43 3.03 23.03
CA LEU A 64 8.62 3.88 24.19
C LEU A 64 8.77 5.36 23.82
N ALA A 65 9.57 5.67 22.79
CA ALA A 65 9.77 7.03 22.30
C ALA A 65 8.51 7.68 21.70
N LEU A 66 7.52 6.87 21.30
CA LEU A 66 6.20 7.32 20.85
C LEU A 66 5.18 7.40 22.01
N GLY A 67 5.56 7.02 23.24
CA GLY A 67 4.67 6.99 24.39
C GLY A 67 3.57 5.94 24.27
N LEU A 68 3.78 4.89 23.47
CA LEU A 68 2.80 3.84 23.23
C LEU A 68 3.00 2.67 24.20
N ARG A 69 1.92 2.19 24.77
CA ARG A 69 1.87 0.88 25.42
C ARG A 69 1.63 -0.20 24.37
N ARG A 70 1.94 -1.46 24.70
CA ARG A 70 1.51 -2.61 23.89
C ARG A 70 -0.01 -2.60 23.73
N GLU A 71 -0.48 -3.12 22.61
CA GLU A 71 -1.91 -3.18 22.31
C GLU A 71 -2.60 -1.79 22.25
N ALA A 72 -1.80 -0.73 22.01
CA ALA A 72 -2.39 0.56 21.71
C ALA A 72 -3.29 0.44 20.46
N PRO A 73 -4.40 1.19 20.40
CA PRO A 73 -5.31 1.15 19.25
C PRO A 73 -4.69 1.86 18.05
N ILE A 74 -3.63 1.28 17.50
CA ILE A 74 -2.89 1.77 16.33
C ILE A 74 -3.06 0.82 15.15
N LEU A 75 -2.81 1.36 13.98
CA LEU A 75 -2.67 0.66 12.72
C LEU A 75 -1.18 0.64 12.33
N LEU A 76 -0.59 -0.52 12.16
CA LEU A 76 0.75 -0.69 11.61
C LEU A 76 0.63 -1.02 10.13
N ILE A 77 1.18 -0.15 9.28
CA ILE A 77 1.17 -0.35 7.83
C ILE A 77 2.58 -0.41 7.29
N GLY A 78 2.76 -0.97 6.09
CA GLY A 78 4.02 -0.89 5.38
C GLY A 78 4.12 -1.81 4.18
N GLY A 79 5.04 -1.45 3.28
CA GLY A 79 5.38 -2.23 2.09
C GLY A 79 6.85 -2.67 2.11
N PRO A 80 7.23 -3.71 2.89
CA PRO A 80 8.60 -4.17 2.93
C PRO A 80 9.06 -4.59 1.54
N PRO A 81 10.22 -4.07 1.04
CA PRO A 81 10.69 -4.39 -0.30
C PRO A 81 10.96 -5.88 -0.45
N CYS A 82 10.52 -6.42 -1.58
CA CYS A 82 10.62 -7.83 -1.94
C CYS A 82 11.41 -7.97 -3.25
N GLN A 83 12.66 -7.50 -3.23
CA GLN A 83 13.47 -7.40 -4.46
C GLN A 83 13.76 -8.75 -5.11
N GLY A 84 13.91 -9.82 -4.34
CA GLY A 84 14.18 -11.16 -4.87
C GLY A 84 12.98 -11.87 -5.54
N PHE A 85 11.76 -11.34 -5.41
CA PHE A 85 10.54 -11.96 -5.96
C PHE A 85 9.96 -11.20 -7.16
N SER A 86 10.47 -9.98 -7.44
CA SER A 86 10.02 -9.20 -8.59
C SER A 86 10.28 -9.95 -9.90
N ARG A 87 9.32 -9.91 -10.83
CA ARG A 87 9.46 -10.47 -12.19
C ARG A 87 10.62 -9.86 -12.97
N ASN A 88 11.06 -8.67 -12.59
CA ASN A 88 12.19 -7.97 -13.24
C ASN A 88 13.56 -8.57 -12.88
N ILE A 89 13.64 -9.55 -11.97
CA ILE A 89 14.86 -10.24 -11.63
C ILE A 89 14.83 -11.62 -12.31
N PRO A 90 15.87 -11.96 -13.14
CA PRO A 90 15.98 -13.29 -13.74
C PRO A 90 15.91 -14.40 -12.70
N ALA A 91 15.25 -15.51 -13.01
CA ALA A 91 14.98 -16.60 -12.07
C ALA A 91 16.24 -17.13 -11.35
N GLY A 92 17.39 -17.13 -12.02
CA GLY A 92 18.68 -17.55 -11.44
C GLY A 92 19.27 -16.61 -10.39
N TYR A 93 18.73 -15.41 -10.20
CA TYR A 93 19.18 -14.41 -9.21
C TYR A 93 18.22 -14.24 -8.03
N ARG A 94 17.24 -15.13 -7.92
CA ARG A 94 16.23 -15.11 -6.84
C ARG A 94 16.70 -16.03 -5.70
N TYR A 95 17.46 -15.49 -4.76
CA TYR A 95 17.96 -16.27 -3.61
C TYR A 95 17.13 -16.01 -2.35
N LEU A 96 16.67 -17.08 -1.69
CA LEU A 96 15.99 -17.03 -0.40
C LEU A 96 16.80 -16.30 0.68
N ASN A 97 18.14 -16.41 0.63
CA ASN A 97 19.05 -15.85 1.64
C ASN A 97 19.46 -14.41 1.37
N ASP A 98 18.91 -13.71 0.37
CA ASP A 98 19.15 -12.28 0.20
C ASP A 98 18.53 -11.53 1.39
N SER A 99 19.35 -10.79 2.12
CA SER A 99 18.92 -10.02 3.32
C SER A 99 17.79 -9.04 3.02
N ARG A 100 17.62 -8.63 1.76
CA ARG A 100 16.54 -7.77 1.29
C ARG A 100 15.21 -8.52 1.19
N ASN A 101 15.24 -9.83 0.99
CA ASN A 101 14.05 -10.68 0.96
C ASN A 101 13.48 -10.96 2.35
N LEU A 102 14.24 -10.62 3.40
CA LEU A 102 13.86 -10.87 4.79
C LEU A 102 13.28 -9.62 5.49
N LEU A 103 13.09 -8.51 4.77
CA LEU A 103 12.55 -7.28 5.38
C LEU A 103 11.12 -7.42 5.86
N TYR A 104 10.32 -8.35 5.30
CA TYR A 104 9.01 -8.69 5.87
C TYR A 104 9.14 -9.28 7.30
N ARG A 105 10.21 -10.02 7.60
CA ARG A 105 10.47 -10.52 8.96
C ARG A 105 10.79 -9.38 9.92
N THR A 106 11.47 -8.33 9.44
CA THR A 106 11.66 -7.10 10.23
C THR A 106 10.33 -6.43 10.51
N PHE A 107 9.44 -6.30 9.50
CA PHE A 107 8.08 -5.81 9.70
C PHE A 107 7.34 -6.62 10.77
N LEU A 108 7.40 -7.95 10.72
CA LEU A 108 6.74 -8.83 11.70
C LEU A 108 7.29 -8.67 13.12
N LYS A 109 8.59 -8.32 13.31
CA LYS A 109 9.14 -7.97 14.63
C LYS A 109 8.49 -6.72 15.22
N PHE A 110 8.20 -5.71 14.39
CA PHE A 110 7.45 -4.54 14.83
C PHE A 110 6.01 -4.90 15.21
N VAL A 111 5.35 -5.77 14.45
CA VAL A 111 4.02 -6.28 14.83
C VAL A 111 4.05 -6.97 16.18
N GLU A 112 5.04 -7.84 16.42
CA GLU A 112 5.21 -8.58 17.67
C GLU A 112 5.43 -7.67 18.87
N GLU A 113 6.24 -6.60 18.71
CA GLU A 113 6.53 -5.67 19.81
C GLU A 113 5.38 -4.70 20.08
N PHE A 114 4.83 -4.10 19.05
CA PHE A 114 3.75 -3.10 19.19
C PHE A 114 2.41 -3.73 19.53
N ARG A 115 2.15 -4.94 19.05
CA ARG A 115 0.84 -5.59 19.14
C ARG A 115 -0.29 -4.67 18.68
N PRO A 116 -0.18 -4.05 17.47
CA PRO A 116 -1.17 -3.10 16.98
C PRO A 116 -2.53 -3.78 16.85
N LEU A 117 -3.62 -3.01 16.96
CA LEU A 117 -4.96 -3.55 16.78
C LEU A 117 -5.19 -4.05 15.34
N TYR A 118 -4.60 -3.33 14.37
CA TYR A 118 -4.68 -3.68 12.94
C TYR A 118 -3.29 -3.65 12.29
N VAL A 119 -3.12 -4.53 11.32
CA VAL A 119 -1.92 -4.63 10.49
C VAL A 119 -2.32 -4.63 9.03
N VAL A 120 -1.61 -3.84 8.21
CA VAL A 120 -1.72 -3.87 6.74
C VAL A 120 -0.33 -3.95 6.14
N MET A 121 0.00 -5.07 5.52
CA MET A 121 1.25 -5.24 4.79
C MET A 121 0.96 -5.34 3.29
N GLU A 122 1.56 -4.44 2.51
CA GLU A 122 1.50 -4.44 1.05
C GLU A 122 2.74 -5.08 0.46
N ASN A 123 2.60 -5.77 -0.66
CA ASN A 123 3.73 -6.32 -1.41
C ASN A 123 3.38 -6.56 -2.89
N VAL A 124 4.36 -7.05 -3.66
CA VAL A 124 4.11 -7.52 -5.02
C VAL A 124 3.28 -8.81 -5.01
N PRO A 125 2.42 -9.07 -6.03
CA PRO A 125 1.52 -10.23 -6.05
C PRO A 125 2.26 -11.57 -5.96
N GLU A 126 3.49 -11.59 -6.42
CA GLU A 126 4.34 -12.78 -6.42
C GLU A 126 4.61 -13.33 -5.02
N ILE A 127 4.53 -12.51 -3.96
CA ILE A 127 4.75 -12.94 -2.57
C ILE A 127 3.77 -14.04 -2.15
N LEU A 128 2.55 -14.01 -2.68
CA LEU A 128 1.52 -15.01 -2.35
C LEU A 128 1.83 -16.41 -2.93
N LYS A 129 2.69 -16.48 -3.95
CA LYS A 129 3.03 -17.71 -4.66
C LYS A 129 4.51 -18.06 -4.63
N ALA A 130 5.35 -17.15 -4.11
CA ALA A 130 6.79 -17.32 -4.05
C ALA A 130 7.14 -18.59 -3.24
N TYR A 131 8.04 -19.39 -3.80
CA TYR A 131 8.45 -20.67 -3.21
C TYR A 131 7.28 -21.58 -2.83
N ASN A 132 6.32 -21.75 -3.75
CA ASN A 132 5.10 -22.55 -3.55
C ASN A 132 4.24 -22.07 -2.37
N GLY A 133 4.26 -20.76 -2.06
CA GLY A 133 3.44 -20.18 -0.99
C GLY A 133 4.14 -20.07 0.37
N VAL A 134 5.34 -20.64 0.54
CA VAL A 134 6.05 -20.69 1.83
C VAL A 134 6.18 -19.32 2.50
N ILE A 135 6.44 -18.26 1.74
CA ILE A 135 6.56 -16.91 2.33
C ILE A 135 5.20 -16.40 2.83
N SER A 136 4.14 -16.62 2.06
CA SER A 136 2.78 -16.24 2.46
C SER A 136 2.32 -17.00 3.70
N GLU A 137 2.64 -18.29 3.76
CA GLU A 137 2.37 -19.15 4.91
C GLU A 137 3.14 -18.67 6.14
N GLU A 138 4.45 -18.41 6.04
CA GLU A 138 5.28 -17.89 7.14
C GLU A 138 4.71 -16.58 7.72
N ILE A 139 4.29 -15.65 6.85
CA ILE A 139 3.69 -14.37 7.27
C ILE A 139 2.38 -14.64 8.03
N THR A 140 1.52 -15.48 7.47
CA THR A 140 0.21 -15.80 8.03
C THR A 140 0.36 -16.51 9.38
N GLU A 141 1.14 -17.58 9.44
CA GLU A 141 1.40 -18.34 10.67
C GLU A 141 2.00 -17.48 11.78
N LYS A 142 2.96 -16.58 11.45
CA LYS A 142 3.53 -15.67 12.44
C LYS A 142 2.47 -14.71 12.99
N LEU A 143 1.63 -14.14 12.15
CA LEU A 143 0.55 -13.25 12.60
C LEU A 143 -0.50 -14.00 13.41
N GLU A 144 -0.90 -15.21 12.99
CA GLU A 144 -1.85 -16.05 13.72
C GLU A 144 -1.30 -16.50 15.07
N SER A 145 0.00 -16.86 15.15
CA SER A 145 0.67 -17.20 16.42
C SER A 145 0.68 -16.03 17.42
N LEU A 146 0.58 -14.80 16.91
CA LEU A 146 0.40 -13.59 17.69
C LEU A 146 -1.08 -13.29 17.99
N GLY A 147 -2.03 -14.16 17.64
CA GLY A 147 -3.46 -14.05 17.93
C GLY A 147 -4.26 -13.21 16.92
N TYR A 148 -3.68 -12.83 15.77
CA TYR A 148 -4.40 -12.09 14.74
C TYR A 148 -5.27 -13.03 13.92
N LYS A 149 -6.43 -12.51 13.48
CA LYS A 149 -7.20 -13.07 12.36
C LYS A 149 -6.65 -12.47 11.08
N VAL A 150 -6.20 -13.31 10.14
CA VAL A 150 -5.47 -12.88 8.94
C VAL A 150 -6.27 -13.20 7.69
N VAL A 151 -6.27 -12.28 6.74
CA VAL A 151 -6.74 -12.49 5.37
C VAL A 151 -5.73 -11.91 4.40
N SER A 152 -5.50 -12.59 3.28
CA SER A 152 -4.61 -12.11 2.22
C SER A 152 -5.27 -12.21 0.85
N SER A 153 -5.02 -11.23 0.00
CA SER A 153 -5.52 -11.21 -1.37
C SER A 153 -4.66 -10.31 -2.24
N SER A 154 -4.87 -10.44 -3.55
CA SER A 154 -4.25 -9.59 -4.55
C SER A 154 -5.30 -8.66 -5.15
N LEU A 155 -5.09 -7.35 -5.06
CA LEU A 155 -5.98 -6.32 -5.56
C LEU A 155 -5.35 -5.59 -6.74
N ASN A 156 -6.18 -5.27 -7.76
CA ASN A 156 -5.77 -4.41 -8.86
C ASN A 156 -6.42 -3.04 -8.70
N ALA A 157 -5.62 -1.98 -8.68
CA ALA A 157 -6.06 -0.62 -8.47
C ALA A 157 -7.17 -0.16 -9.44
N ALA A 158 -7.15 -0.63 -10.70
CA ALA A 158 -8.18 -0.30 -11.67
C ALA A 158 -9.58 -0.75 -11.23
N HIS A 159 -9.71 -1.85 -10.50
CA HIS A 159 -10.99 -2.33 -9.98
C HIS A 159 -11.59 -1.43 -8.89
N TYR A 160 -10.84 -0.45 -8.41
CA TYR A 160 -11.24 0.51 -7.37
C TYR A 160 -11.24 1.95 -7.87
N GLY A 161 -11.33 2.16 -9.20
CA GLY A 161 -11.44 3.48 -9.80
C GLY A 161 -10.13 4.27 -9.92
N ILE A 162 -8.99 3.60 -9.76
CA ILE A 162 -7.68 4.21 -9.98
C ILE A 162 -7.26 4.00 -11.44
N PRO A 163 -6.82 5.06 -12.18
CA PRO A 163 -6.42 4.95 -13.58
C PRO A 163 -5.05 4.26 -13.76
N GLN A 164 -4.88 3.11 -13.14
CA GLN A 164 -3.64 2.35 -13.15
C GLN A 164 -3.88 0.84 -13.01
N THR A 165 -3.34 0.04 -13.90
CA THR A 165 -3.36 -1.43 -13.83
C THR A 165 -2.27 -1.96 -12.89
N ARG A 166 -2.29 -1.52 -11.63
CA ARG A 166 -1.33 -1.91 -10.59
C ARG A 166 -1.91 -2.98 -9.70
N THR A 167 -1.35 -4.18 -9.76
CA THR A 167 -1.73 -5.27 -8.85
C THR A 167 -0.77 -5.35 -7.67
N ARG A 168 -1.31 -5.51 -6.45
CA ARG A 168 -0.56 -5.69 -5.22
C ARG A 168 -1.20 -6.73 -4.32
N ALA A 169 -0.36 -7.48 -3.62
CA ALA A 169 -0.78 -8.35 -2.54
C ALA A 169 -0.92 -7.56 -1.25
N PHE A 170 -1.94 -7.88 -0.48
CA PHE A 170 -2.17 -7.33 0.83
C PHE A 170 -2.38 -8.44 1.84
N PHE A 171 -1.78 -8.30 3.02
CA PHE A 171 -2.10 -9.05 4.22
C PHE A 171 -2.78 -8.09 5.19
N LEU A 172 -4.02 -8.39 5.55
CA LEU A 172 -4.78 -7.66 6.56
C LEU A 172 -4.89 -8.53 7.81
N ALA A 173 -4.55 -7.98 8.95
CA ALA A 173 -4.65 -8.72 10.20
C ALA A 173 -5.27 -7.86 11.32
N SER A 174 -6.04 -8.50 12.20
CA SER A 174 -6.76 -7.83 13.28
C SER A 174 -6.82 -8.71 14.52
N LEU A 175 -6.69 -8.10 15.70
CA LEU A 175 -6.83 -8.77 17.00
C LEU A 175 -8.30 -8.92 17.44
N ASP A 176 -9.20 -8.06 16.95
CA ASP A 176 -10.57 -7.98 17.49
C ASP A 176 -11.63 -8.61 16.57
N ARG A 177 -11.45 -8.59 15.26
CA ARG A 177 -12.46 -9.03 14.29
C ARG A 177 -11.86 -9.65 13.04
N SER A 178 -12.69 -10.38 12.29
CA SER A 178 -12.33 -10.78 10.93
C SER A 178 -12.47 -9.57 10.00
N LEU A 179 -11.48 -9.38 9.11
CA LEU A 179 -11.47 -8.36 8.09
C LEU A 179 -11.85 -8.97 6.74
N HIS A 180 -12.36 -8.12 5.85
CA HIS A 180 -12.69 -8.49 4.49
C HIS A 180 -12.11 -7.45 3.54
N PHE A 181 -11.74 -7.87 2.34
CA PHE A 181 -11.38 -6.94 1.28
C PHE A 181 -12.64 -6.29 0.71
N PRO A 182 -12.54 -5.02 0.28
CA PRO A 182 -13.67 -4.37 -0.38
C PRO A 182 -13.99 -5.04 -1.71
N GLU A 183 -15.26 -5.08 -2.07
CA GLU A 183 -15.68 -5.56 -3.37
C GLU A 183 -15.25 -4.58 -4.47
N PRO A 184 -14.86 -5.08 -5.66
CA PRO A 184 -14.56 -4.23 -6.80
C PRO A 184 -15.73 -3.33 -7.19
N THR A 185 -15.44 -2.06 -7.47
CA THR A 185 -16.42 -1.05 -7.88
C THR A 185 -16.34 -0.68 -9.37
N HIS A 186 -15.28 -1.09 -10.04
CA HIS A 186 -15.01 -0.77 -11.44
C HIS A 186 -14.61 -2.01 -12.22
N PHE A 187 -15.11 -2.10 -13.47
CA PHE A 187 -14.82 -3.20 -14.38
C PHE A 187 -14.59 -2.70 -15.81
N GLY A 188 -13.80 -3.48 -16.56
CA GLY A 188 -13.51 -3.21 -17.96
C GLY A 188 -12.54 -4.22 -18.54
N ASP A 189 -12.22 -4.07 -19.82
CA ASP A 189 -11.22 -4.90 -20.49
C ASP A 189 -9.83 -4.34 -20.20
N ILE A 190 -9.06 -5.07 -19.39
CA ILE A 190 -7.64 -4.79 -19.17
C ILE A 190 -6.89 -5.47 -20.31
N ARG A 191 -6.64 -4.76 -21.40
CA ARG A 191 -5.68 -5.19 -22.42
C ARG A 191 -4.28 -5.17 -21.82
N SER A 192 -3.89 -6.22 -21.15
CA SER A 192 -2.53 -6.38 -20.65
C SER A 192 -2.03 -7.77 -20.97
N ASP A 193 -0.78 -7.87 -21.41
CA ASP A 193 -0.01 -9.11 -21.56
C ASP A 193 0.22 -9.84 -20.22
N TYR A 194 -0.39 -9.38 -19.15
CA TYR A 194 -0.36 -10.01 -17.84
C TYR A 194 -1.50 -11.04 -17.76
N ARG A 195 -1.19 -12.23 -18.21
CA ARG A 195 -2.00 -13.45 -18.03
C ARG A 195 -2.16 -13.76 -16.55
N THR A 196 -3.04 -13.08 -15.85
CA THR A 196 -3.61 -13.62 -14.59
C THR A 196 -4.76 -12.75 -14.13
N THR A 197 -5.91 -13.03 -14.60
CA THR A 197 -7.09 -13.17 -13.76
C THR A 197 -8.02 -14.09 -14.50
N LYS A 198 -8.19 -15.29 -13.98
CA LYS A 198 -9.39 -16.06 -14.29
C LYS A 198 -10.56 -15.12 -14.06
N SER A 199 -11.36 -14.97 -15.11
CA SER A 199 -12.62 -14.29 -15.16
C SER A 199 -13.24 -14.16 -13.77
N CYS A 200 -13.50 -12.94 -13.35
CA CYS A 200 -14.63 -12.68 -12.51
C CYS A 200 -15.82 -13.31 -13.27
N ASN A 201 -16.27 -14.48 -12.84
CA ASN A 201 -17.43 -15.12 -13.42
C ASN A 201 -18.52 -14.06 -13.51
N GLN A 202 -19.20 -14.03 -14.66
CA GLN A 202 -20.41 -13.31 -14.99
C GLN A 202 -21.29 -13.08 -13.73
N LEU A 203 -20.87 -12.16 -12.88
CA LEU A 203 -21.73 -11.54 -11.90
C LEU A 203 -22.73 -10.75 -12.73
N ASN A 204 -23.99 -10.95 -12.47
CA ASN A 204 -25.08 -10.24 -13.12
C ASN A 204 -24.79 -8.73 -13.07
N LEU A 205 -24.21 -8.19 -14.14
CA LEU A 205 -23.81 -6.80 -14.32
C LEU A 205 -24.99 -5.82 -14.20
N LEU A 206 -26.20 -6.32 -14.05
CA LEU A 206 -27.45 -5.54 -14.03
C LEU A 206 -27.91 -5.17 -12.61
N GLU A 207 -27.32 -5.71 -11.56
CA GLU A 207 -27.77 -5.45 -10.16
C GLU A 207 -26.73 -4.75 -9.28
N ALA A 208 -25.48 -4.59 -9.71
CA ALA A 208 -24.47 -3.86 -8.97
C ALA A 208 -24.22 -2.51 -9.63
N ASN A 209 -24.10 -1.44 -8.85
CA ASN A 209 -23.62 -0.11 -9.26
C ASN A 209 -22.13 -0.18 -9.66
N ILE A 210 -21.83 -0.82 -10.78
CA ILE A 210 -20.46 -1.07 -11.27
C ILE A 210 -20.15 -0.04 -12.33
N SER A 211 -19.10 0.73 -12.13
CA SER A 211 -18.62 1.75 -13.07
C SER A 211 -17.58 1.18 -14.05
N PRO A 212 -17.44 1.75 -15.26
CA PRO A 212 -16.33 1.42 -16.15
C PRO A 212 -15.00 1.85 -15.53
N PHE A 213 -13.88 1.22 -15.95
CA PHE A 213 -12.55 1.65 -15.54
C PHE A 213 -12.31 3.11 -15.85
N VAL A 214 -11.72 3.82 -14.88
CA VAL A 214 -11.16 5.16 -15.11
C VAL A 214 -9.88 5.00 -15.91
N THR A 215 -9.80 5.69 -17.05
CA THR A 215 -8.62 5.66 -17.92
C THR A 215 -7.62 6.76 -17.55
N VAL A 216 -6.36 6.61 -18.00
CA VAL A 216 -5.36 7.68 -17.87
C VAL A 216 -5.85 8.96 -18.56
N ARG A 217 -6.56 8.85 -19.69
CA ARG A 217 -7.16 10.01 -20.36
C ARG A 217 -8.21 10.70 -19.50
N ASP A 218 -9.05 9.94 -18.79
CA ASP A 218 -10.04 10.51 -17.87
C ASP A 218 -9.39 11.26 -16.72
N ALA A 219 -8.18 10.85 -16.32
CA ALA A 219 -7.46 11.45 -15.20
C ALA A 219 -6.68 12.71 -15.57
N ILE A 220 -5.96 12.70 -16.70
CA ILE A 220 -5.00 13.74 -17.07
C ILE A 220 -5.17 14.27 -18.50
N GLY A 221 -6.28 13.94 -19.19
CA GLY A 221 -6.52 14.33 -20.59
C GLY A 221 -6.73 15.83 -20.80
N ASP A 222 -6.90 16.58 -19.75
CA ASP A 222 -7.03 18.05 -19.71
C ASP A 222 -5.70 18.78 -19.41
N LEU A 223 -4.64 18.03 -19.13
CA LEU A 223 -3.30 18.61 -18.96
C LEU A 223 -2.64 18.84 -20.32
N PRO A 224 -1.76 19.86 -20.44
CA PRO A 224 -1.04 20.10 -21.67
C PRO A 224 -0.09 18.94 -21.99
N PRO A 225 0.13 18.64 -23.28
CA PRO A 225 1.14 17.68 -23.68
C PRO A 225 2.53 18.21 -23.33
N LEU A 226 3.39 17.32 -22.79
CA LEU A 226 4.77 17.62 -22.46
C LEU A 226 5.70 16.63 -23.16
N ASP A 227 6.79 17.12 -23.69
CA ASP A 227 7.89 16.28 -24.17
C ASP A 227 8.77 15.80 -23.01
N ALA A 228 9.49 14.70 -23.23
CA ALA A 228 10.39 14.17 -22.21
C ALA A 228 11.46 15.20 -21.82
N GLY A 229 11.54 15.50 -20.53
CA GLY A 229 12.48 16.47 -19.96
C GLY A 229 11.97 17.92 -19.94
N GLN A 230 10.74 18.17 -20.37
CA GLN A 230 10.07 19.46 -20.18
C GLN A 230 9.39 19.49 -18.81
N ASP A 231 9.55 20.63 -18.13
CA ASP A 231 8.80 20.97 -16.93
C ASP A 231 7.65 21.93 -17.32
N TYR A 232 6.49 21.72 -16.71
CA TYR A 232 5.36 22.64 -16.83
C TYR A 232 4.99 23.10 -15.42
N ASP A 233 5.47 24.28 -15.09
CA ASP A 233 5.17 24.93 -13.82
C ASP A 233 4.03 25.93 -14.04
N ALA A 234 2.80 25.44 -14.01
CA ALA A 234 1.62 26.29 -14.06
C ALA A 234 0.93 26.27 -12.70
N GLU A 235 0.76 27.43 -12.12
CA GLU A 235 -0.02 27.62 -10.91
C GLU A 235 -1.52 27.34 -11.10
N VAL A 236 -1.98 27.29 -12.34
CA VAL A 236 -3.41 27.16 -12.69
C VAL A 236 -3.61 26.11 -13.78
N TYR A 237 -4.61 25.26 -13.63
CA TYR A 237 -5.02 24.32 -14.67
C TYR A 237 -5.43 25.06 -15.93
N PRO A 238 -5.04 24.60 -17.14
CA PRO A 238 -5.33 25.30 -18.41
C PRO A 238 -6.82 25.29 -18.77
N SER A 239 -7.60 24.38 -18.20
CA SER A 239 -9.05 24.25 -18.45
C SER A 239 -9.80 23.77 -17.20
N ALA A 240 -11.12 23.96 -17.19
CA ALA A 240 -11.98 23.34 -16.17
C ALA A 240 -11.92 21.80 -16.29
N PRO A 241 -12.18 21.05 -15.20
CA PRO A 241 -12.21 19.60 -15.24
C PRO A 241 -13.27 19.09 -16.22
N GLN A 242 -12.88 18.17 -17.08
CA GLN A 242 -13.73 17.59 -18.12
C GLN A 242 -14.38 16.27 -17.69
N THR A 243 -13.87 15.65 -16.63
CA THR A 243 -14.38 14.40 -16.08
C THR A 243 -14.61 14.52 -14.57
N THR A 244 -15.47 13.64 -14.03
CA THR A 244 -15.69 13.55 -12.58
C THR A 244 -14.39 13.25 -11.82
N TYR A 245 -13.51 12.42 -12.41
CA TYR A 245 -12.23 12.08 -11.79
C TYR A 245 -11.32 13.30 -11.67
N GLN A 246 -11.20 14.11 -12.74
CA GLN A 246 -10.43 15.37 -12.71
C GLN A 246 -11.00 16.34 -11.67
N GLY A 247 -12.33 16.47 -11.60
CA GLY A 247 -12.98 17.31 -10.59
C GLY A 247 -12.67 16.86 -9.17
N MET A 248 -12.68 15.55 -8.91
CA MET A 248 -12.33 14.98 -7.60
C MET A 248 -10.86 15.22 -7.23
N MET A 249 -9.94 15.08 -8.19
CA MET A 249 -8.50 15.27 -7.95
C MET A 249 -8.08 16.73 -7.75
N ARG A 250 -8.91 17.68 -8.15
CA ARG A 250 -8.66 19.13 -7.99
C ARG A 250 -9.35 19.74 -6.77
N GLN A 251 -10.09 18.95 -6.00
CA GLN A 251 -10.62 19.42 -4.73
C GLN A 251 -9.45 19.49 -3.74
N GLU A 252 -9.24 20.67 -3.20
CA GLU A 252 -8.32 20.86 -2.07
C GLU A 252 -8.86 20.12 -0.85
N ASP A 253 -7.98 19.42 -0.13
CA ASP A 253 -8.29 18.72 1.14
C ASP A 253 -8.59 19.70 2.27
#